data_c8f9c415977201fc0c3e8c5120665796
#
_entry.id   c8f9c415977201fc0c3e8c5120665796
#
_cell.length_a   1.000
_cell.length_b   1.000
_cell.length_c   1.000
_cell.angle_alpha   90.00
_cell.angle_beta   90.00
_cell.angle_gamma   90.00
#
_symmetry.space_group_name_H-M   'P 1'
#
loop_
_entity.id
_entity.type
_entity.pdbx_description
1 polymer ?
#
loop_
_entity_poly.entity_id
_entity_poly.type
_entity_poly.pdbx_seq_one_letter_code
_entity_poly.pdbx_strand_id
1 'polypeptide(L)'
;MVMMQLRRNFPTTCVRWCAVAAIAFAFGGETVRGVEPPENTKAIGGKWFVRAGDKPVYFYRDGERFVDLFSYHTQDSNKDGIDNVKIRHDKRFLTIESQGYPNHPTAVFPNSGNPNSIRVQNFTFRLPLEPKLADKITRVPMGAIGMASNGVVFFNPFEMGGQNAVEGYSEVWLDSCCGHPQQTGVYHYHKYPSCVKSPFADDGKQHSPIIGFAWDGFPLYGPYDEAGVMAKNLKGDRALDVCNGHQDEQRGYHYHVTPGRFPYILGGYAGVVEASNNRGLNRAGEGAIQDNTQPGTRMEQVITAVRPGTASRGKTHSIQFELTPANVRRPLPNDKPSWVQIGPFDATKITRSGNVITAEISIPADAAVGVLFDCHIEFGSDANPIAIKKNDVFRIVE
;
A
#
# COMPACT_ATOMS: atom_id res chain seq x y z
N MET A 1 48.01 59.33 -30.76
CA MET A 1 47.97 60.16 -31.99
C MET A 1 46.59 60.05 -32.57
N VAL A 2 45.88 61.17 -32.55
CA VAL A 2 44.72 61.62 -33.31
C VAL A 2 43.35 60.95 -32.94
N MET A 3 42.59 61.77 -32.21
CA MET A 3 41.10 61.79 -32.12
C MET A 3 40.47 61.95 -33.51
N MET A 4 39.27 61.41 -33.62
CA MET A 4 38.25 62.07 -34.45
C MET A 4 36.84 61.77 -33.88
N GLN A 5 36.22 62.83 -33.32
CA GLN A 5 34.83 62.91 -32.95
C GLN A 5 33.99 63.09 -34.21
N LEU A 6 32.84 62.43 -34.27
CA LEU A 6 31.75 62.82 -35.15
C LEU A 6 30.47 62.90 -34.40
N ARG A 7 30.01 64.10 -34.15
CA ARG A 7 28.66 64.47 -33.73
C ARG A 7 27.69 64.23 -34.90
N ARG A 8 26.55 63.64 -34.67
CA ARG A 8 25.38 63.73 -35.53
C ARG A 8 24.12 64.11 -34.74
N ASN A 9 23.50 65.15 -35.23
CA ASN A 9 22.33 65.85 -34.75
C ASN A 9 21.08 64.98 -34.83
N PHE A 10 20.19 65.08 -33.82
CA PHE A 10 18.81 64.58 -33.86
C PHE A 10 17.86 65.71 -34.15
N PRO A 11 16.87 65.55 -35.05
CA PRO A 11 15.75 66.46 -35.18
C PRO A 11 14.64 66.13 -34.20
N THR A 12 14.16 67.13 -33.56
CA THR A 12 12.93 67.19 -32.74
C THR A 12 11.70 66.87 -33.55
N THR A 13 10.94 65.83 -33.22
CA THR A 13 9.60 65.66 -33.76
C THR A 13 8.59 65.31 -32.62
N CYS A 14 7.51 66.08 -32.63
CA CYS A 14 6.31 66.10 -31.84
C CYS A 14 5.90 64.78 -31.16
N VAL A 15 5.73 64.86 -29.85
CA VAL A 15 5.03 63.86 -29.06
C VAL A 15 3.52 64.16 -29.12
N ARG A 16 2.78 63.33 -29.83
CA ARG A 16 1.34 63.26 -29.71
C ARG A 16 1.01 62.32 -28.53
N TRP A 17 0.34 62.83 -27.53
CA TRP A 17 -0.22 62.10 -26.44
C TRP A 17 -1.40 61.24 -26.94
N CYS A 18 -1.25 59.95 -27.10
CA CYS A 18 -2.38 59.03 -27.17
C CYS A 18 -2.70 58.59 -25.75
N ALA A 19 -3.88 59.00 -25.29
CA ALA A 19 -4.46 58.47 -24.06
C ALA A 19 -4.79 56.98 -24.26
N VAL A 20 -4.01 56.11 -23.64
CA VAL A 20 -4.32 54.69 -23.53
C VAL A 20 -5.31 54.56 -22.36
N ALA A 21 -6.56 54.30 -22.67
CA ALA A 21 -7.56 53.91 -21.67
C ALA A 21 -7.11 52.52 -21.10
N ALA A 22 -6.69 52.50 -19.85
CA ALA A 22 -6.43 51.28 -19.12
C ALA A 22 -7.81 50.62 -18.84
N ILE A 23 -8.17 49.62 -19.62
CA ILE A 23 -9.25 48.69 -19.26
C ILE A 23 -8.72 47.81 -18.13
N ALA A 24 -9.12 48.12 -16.91
CA ALA A 24 -8.92 47.25 -15.78
C ALA A 24 -9.80 46.00 -15.98
N PHE A 25 -9.20 44.92 -16.45
CA PHE A 25 -9.80 43.60 -16.29
C PHE A 25 -9.79 43.28 -14.79
N ALA A 26 -10.95 43.43 -14.16
CA ALA A 26 -11.19 42.81 -12.87
C ALA A 26 -11.18 41.30 -13.11
N PHE A 27 -10.02 40.68 -12.90
CA PHE A 27 -10.02 39.24 -12.63
C PHE A 27 -10.76 39.04 -11.31
N GLY A 28 -12.04 38.67 -11.44
CA GLY A 28 -12.77 38.08 -10.34
C GLY A 28 -12.01 36.83 -9.93
N GLY A 29 -11.16 36.94 -8.92
CA GLY A 29 -10.61 35.80 -8.26
C GLY A 29 -11.75 35.01 -7.66
N GLU A 30 -12.22 33.97 -8.34
CA GLU A 30 -12.95 32.92 -7.66
C GLU A 30 -11.99 32.39 -6.59
N THR A 31 -12.24 32.80 -5.36
CA THR A 31 -11.63 32.15 -4.20
C THR A 31 -12.05 30.69 -4.28
N VAL A 32 -11.13 29.81 -4.62
CA VAL A 32 -11.32 28.37 -4.50
C VAL A 32 -11.78 28.16 -3.06
N ARG A 33 -13.06 27.92 -2.86
CA ARG A 33 -13.59 27.59 -1.53
C ARG A 33 -12.94 26.28 -1.15
N GLY A 34 -12.05 26.32 -0.18
CA GLY A 34 -11.48 25.11 0.40
C GLY A 34 -12.63 24.21 0.85
N VAL A 35 -12.48 22.90 0.65
CA VAL A 35 -13.48 21.93 1.09
C VAL A 35 -13.66 22.10 2.61
N GLU A 36 -14.93 22.33 3.02
CA GLU A 36 -15.27 22.49 4.41
C GLU A 36 -15.21 21.15 5.15
N PRO A 37 -14.72 21.12 6.40
CA PRO A 37 -14.73 19.92 7.20
C PRO A 37 -16.18 19.45 7.46
N PRO A 38 -16.41 18.15 7.67
CA PRO A 38 -17.73 17.61 7.96
C PRO A 38 -18.40 18.32 9.13
N GLU A 39 -19.72 18.49 9.06
CA GLU A 39 -20.48 19.18 10.10
C GLU A 39 -20.20 18.63 11.50
N ASN A 40 -20.21 19.51 12.50
CA ASN A 40 -19.98 19.19 13.90
C ASN A 40 -18.62 18.56 14.19
N THR A 41 -17.60 18.83 13.34
CA THR A 41 -16.23 18.41 13.58
C THR A 41 -15.39 19.55 14.16
N LYS A 42 -14.34 19.17 14.91
CA LYS A 42 -13.31 20.05 15.44
C LYS A 42 -11.95 19.58 14.96
N ALA A 43 -11.10 20.50 14.50
CA ALA A 43 -9.70 20.23 14.23
C ALA A 43 -8.97 19.87 15.54
N ILE A 44 -8.14 18.83 15.52
CA ILE A 44 -7.40 18.34 16.68
C ILE A 44 -5.87 18.41 16.51
N GLY A 45 -5.41 18.74 15.29
CA GLY A 45 -4.00 18.92 14.94
C GLY A 45 -3.70 18.35 13.55
N GLY A 46 -2.75 18.97 12.84
CA GLY A 46 -2.36 18.58 11.49
C GLY A 46 -3.55 18.49 10.53
N LYS A 47 -3.74 17.32 9.95
CA LYS A 47 -4.85 17.03 9.03
C LYS A 47 -6.03 16.29 9.70
N TRP A 48 -6.07 16.23 11.03
CA TRP A 48 -7.06 15.47 11.77
C TRP A 48 -8.18 16.31 12.33
N PHE A 49 -9.39 15.78 12.22
CA PHE A 49 -10.64 16.35 12.72
C PHE A 49 -11.42 15.27 13.47
N VAL A 50 -12.15 15.68 14.51
CA VAL A 50 -12.99 14.75 15.28
C VAL A 50 -14.42 15.27 15.36
N ARG A 51 -15.37 14.39 15.14
CA ARG A 51 -16.77 14.56 15.55
C ARG A 51 -16.93 13.89 16.91
N ALA A 52 -17.18 14.70 17.94
CA ALA A 52 -17.39 14.19 19.29
C ALA A 52 -18.72 13.44 19.42
N GLY A 53 -18.79 12.51 20.34
CA GLY A 53 -19.96 11.69 20.66
C GLY A 53 -19.55 10.50 21.53
N ASP A 54 -20.51 9.63 21.85
CA ASP A 54 -20.23 8.40 22.61
C ASP A 54 -19.25 7.48 21.86
N LYS A 55 -19.35 7.46 20.53
CA LYS A 55 -18.35 6.88 19.64
C LYS A 55 -17.80 7.98 18.72
N PRO A 56 -16.66 8.61 19.10
CA PRO A 56 -16.09 9.70 18.30
C PRO A 56 -15.66 9.19 16.91
N VAL A 57 -15.90 10.02 15.89
CA VAL A 57 -15.47 9.73 14.51
C VAL A 57 -14.32 10.63 14.13
N TYR A 58 -13.26 10.04 13.63
CA TYR A 58 -12.03 10.73 13.25
C TYR A 58 -11.91 10.82 11.74
N PHE A 59 -11.77 12.05 11.25
CA PHE A 59 -11.59 12.35 9.83
C PHE A 59 -10.17 12.82 9.57
N TYR A 60 -9.60 12.33 8.49
CA TYR A 60 -8.33 12.80 7.96
C TYR A 60 -8.59 13.64 6.71
N ARG A 61 -7.97 14.81 6.59
CA ARG A 61 -8.03 15.62 5.39
C ARG A 61 -7.03 15.08 4.37
N ASP A 62 -7.55 14.40 3.35
CA ASP A 62 -6.81 13.84 2.23
C ASP A 62 -7.04 14.70 0.97
N GLY A 63 -6.13 15.62 0.70
CA GLY A 63 -6.30 16.63 -0.35
C GLY A 63 -7.54 17.47 -0.11
N GLU A 64 -8.49 17.39 -1.03
CA GLU A 64 -9.77 18.09 -0.97
C GLU A 64 -10.89 17.26 -0.31
N ARG A 65 -10.57 16.12 0.30
CA ARG A 65 -11.56 15.23 0.93
C ARG A 65 -11.31 15.09 2.42
N PHE A 66 -12.36 14.76 3.16
CA PHE A 66 -12.30 14.32 4.55
C PHE A 66 -12.68 12.84 4.60
N VAL A 67 -11.79 12.01 5.09
CA VAL A 67 -11.93 10.54 5.06
C VAL A 67 -12.09 10.03 6.48
N ASP A 68 -13.20 9.35 6.75
CA ASP A 68 -13.36 8.53 7.94
C ASP A 68 -12.64 7.19 7.72
N LEU A 69 -11.44 7.08 8.25
CA LEU A 69 -10.57 5.92 8.01
C LEU A 69 -10.86 4.75 8.95
N PHE A 70 -11.50 4.98 10.09
CA PHE A 70 -11.53 3.99 11.16
C PHE A 70 -12.90 3.41 11.46
N SER A 71 -14.01 4.11 11.17
CA SER A 71 -15.35 3.58 11.44
C SER A 71 -15.67 2.31 10.67
N TYR A 72 -14.99 2.08 9.54
CA TYR A 72 -15.08 0.83 8.77
C TYR A 72 -14.47 -0.37 9.48
N HIS A 73 -13.64 -0.13 10.48
CA HIS A 73 -12.77 -1.12 11.11
C HIS A 73 -13.06 -1.32 12.60
N THR A 74 -14.07 -0.64 13.14
CA THR A 74 -14.51 -0.79 14.53
C THR A 74 -15.46 -1.98 14.69
N GLN A 75 -15.16 -3.10 14.04
CA GLN A 75 -15.99 -4.29 14.03
C GLN A 75 -15.41 -5.35 14.96
N ASP A 76 -16.28 -6.06 15.63
CA ASP A 76 -15.94 -7.26 16.39
C ASP A 76 -15.83 -8.47 15.45
N SER A 77 -14.72 -8.56 14.71
CA SER A 77 -14.52 -9.61 13.70
C SER A 77 -14.17 -10.97 14.29
N ASN A 78 -13.66 -11.02 15.51
CA ASN A 78 -13.37 -12.25 16.24
C ASN A 78 -14.50 -12.67 17.20
N LYS A 79 -15.58 -11.88 17.29
CA LYS A 79 -16.78 -12.14 18.10
C LYS A 79 -16.51 -12.24 19.60
N ASP A 80 -15.61 -11.43 20.12
CA ASP A 80 -15.32 -11.34 21.56
C ASP A 80 -16.06 -10.22 22.28
N GLY A 81 -16.89 -9.45 21.58
CA GLY A 81 -17.63 -8.31 22.09
C GLY A 81 -16.83 -7.01 22.15
N ILE A 82 -15.63 -6.98 21.55
CA ILE A 82 -14.73 -5.84 21.58
C ILE A 82 -14.47 -5.35 20.14
N ASP A 83 -14.62 -4.05 19.91
CA ASP A 83 -14.27 -3.47 18.61
C ASP A 83 -12.77 -3.68 18.33
N ASN A 84 -12.42 -4.12 17.10
CA ASN A 84 -11.05 -4.39 16.69
C ASN A 84 -10.13 -3.17 16.82
N VAL A 85 -10.70 -1.98 16.67
CA VAL A 85 -9.97 -0.70 16.71
C VAL A 85 -10.75 0.29 17.56
N LYS A 86 -10.09 0.86 18.58
CA LYS A 86 -10.59 1.99 19.39
C LYS A 86 -9.64 3.16 19.31
N ILE A 87 -10.18 4.37 19.19
CA ILE A 87 -9.36 5.55 18.95
C ILE A 87 -9.67 6.62 20.01
N ARG A 88 -8.61 7.23 20.48
CA ARG A 88 -8.64 8.44 21.32
C ARG A 88 -7.52 9.37 20.89
N HIS A 89 -7.58 10.63 21.30
CA HIS A 89 -6.54 11.61 21.00
C HIS A 89 -6.18 12.44 22.23
N ASP A 90 -4.99 12.98 22.20
CA ASP A 90 -4.54 14.08 23.05
C ASP A 90 -4.09 15.27 22.17
N LYS A 91 -3.34 16.22 22.71
CA LYS A 91 -2.86 17.38 21.95
C LYS A 91 -1.79 17.07 20.90
N ARG A 92 -1.17 15.89 20.94
CA ARG A 92 -0.03 15.53 20.11
C ARG A 92 -0.25 14.26 19.29
N PHE A 93 -1.08 13.36 19.79
CA PHE A 93 -1.18 12.01 19.25
C PHE A 93 -2.63 11.56 19.08
N LEU A 94 -2.84 10.84 18.00
CA LEU A 94 -3.92 9.88 17.88
C LEU A 94 -3.44 8.57 18.50
N THR A 95 -4.14 8.07 19.51
CA THR A 95 -3.84 6.79 20.15
C THR A 95 -4.86 5.77 19.68
N ILE A 96 -4.36 4.66 19.13
CA ILE A 96 -5.15 3.60 18.53
C ILE A 96 -4.90 2.33 19.32
N GLU A 97 -5.93 1.83 19.97
CA GLU A 97 -5.94 0.53 20.62
C GLU A 97 -6.46 -0.49 19.59
N SER A 98 -5.71 -1.56 19.36
CA SER A 98 -6.02 -2.53 18.33
C SER A 98 -5.82 -3.95 18.80
N GLN A 99 -6.77 -4.81 18.43
CA GLN A 99 -6.64 -6.25 18.59
C GLN A 99 -5.71 -6.90 17.56
N GLY A 100 -5.25 -6.15 16.52
CA GLY A 100 -4.41 -6.67 15.45
C GLY A 100 -5.05 -7.86 14.72
N TYR A 101 -6.38 -8.00 14.82
CA TYR A 101 -7.13 -9.10 14.24
C TYR A 101 -7.74 -8.66 12.90
N PRO A 102 -7.55 -9.41 11.80
CA PRO A 102 -8.05 -9.01 10.50
C PRO A 102 -9.58 -9.01 10.46
N ASN A 103 -10.17 -7.98 9.86
CA ASN A 103 -11.62 -7.83 9.65
C ASN A 103 -12.04 -8.14 8.20
N HIS A 104 -11.25 -8.92 7.52
CA HIS A 104 -11.46 -9.44 6.18
C HIS A 104 -11.25 -10.96 6.17
N PRO A 105 -11.66 -11.68 5.13
CA PRO A 105 -11.37 -13.10 4.99
C PRO A 105 -9.85 -13.34 5.00
N THR A 106 -9.41 -14.40 5.65
CA THR A 106 -8.05 -14.89 5.66
C THR A 106 -8.03 -16.34 5.20
N ALA A 107 -6.88 -16.87 4.86
CA ALA A 107 -6.74 -18.33 4.81
C ALA A 107 -6.99 -18.95 6.18
N VAL A 108 -7.27 -20.25 6.18
CA VAL A 108 -7.32 -21.03 7.42
C VAL A 108 -5.88 -21.20 7.91
N PHE A 109 -5.63 -20.80 9.15
CA PHE A 109 -4.37 -20.98 9.84
C PHE A 109 -4.55 -21.77 11.13
N PRO A 110 -3.65 -22.74 11.45
CA PRO A 110 -2.45 -23.15 10.70
C PRO A 110 -2.77 -23.91 9.42
N ASN A 111 -1.82 -23.90 8.47
CA ASN A 111 -1.88 -24.69 7.24
C ASN A 111 -0.46 -25.19 6.86
N SER A 112 -0.36 -25.90 5.74
CA SER A 112 0.91 -26.46 5.28
C SER A 112 1.97 -25.41 4.95
N GLY A 113 1.58 -24.20 4.57
CA GLY A 113 2.48 -23.08 4.27
C GLY A 113 2.83 -22.25 5.49
N ASN A 114 2.01 -22.29 6.54
CA ASN A 114 2.26 -21.53 7.76
C ASN A 114 1.68 -22.27 8.99
N PRO A 115 2.53 -22.76 9.93
CA PRO A 115 2.10 -23.52 11.10
C PRO A 115 1.53 -22.67 12.23
N ASN A 116 1.47 -21.34 12.10
CA ASN A 116 1.04 -20.43 13.15
C ASN A 116 -0.47 -20.18 13.06
N SER A 117 -1.09 -19.85 14.19
CA SER A 117 -2.51 -19.46 14.27
C SER A 117 -2.62 -17.94 14.45
N ILE A 118 -3.69 -17.35 13.93
CA ILE A 118 -4.03 -15.95 14.22
C ILE A 118 -4.53 -15.86 15.67
N ARG A 119 -4.04 -14.88 16.42
CA ARG A 119 -4.47 -14.60 17.81
C ARG A 119 -4.75 -13.12 17.99
N VAL A 120 -5.74 -12.83 18.81
CA VAL A 120 -6.01 -11.47 19.28
C VAL A 120 -4.79 -10.91 20.00
N GLN A 121 -4.47 -9.66 19.69
CA GLN A 121 -3.38 -8.88 20.28
C GLN A 121 -3.95 -7.78 21.17
N ASN A 122 -3.08 -7.11 21.89
CA ASN A 122 -3.41 -5.91 22.66
C ASN A 122 -2.38 -4.83 22.33
N PHE A 123 -2.57 -4.20 21.19
CA PHE A 123 -1.68 -3.16 20.71
C PHE A 123 -2.17 -1.77 21.14
N THR A 124 -1.23 -0.89 21.38
CA THR A 124 -1.49 0.56 21.51
C THR A 124 -0.49 1.29 20.64
N PHE A 125 -0.99 1.93 19.59
CA PHE A 125 -0.19 2.72 18.65
C PHE A 125 -0.43 4.21 18.89
N ARG A 126 0.62 5.01 18.70
CA ARG A 126 0.56 6.47 18.80
C ARG A 126 1.02 7.06 17.48
N LEU A 127 0.11 7.76 16.80
CA LEU A 127 0.42 8.49 15.57
C LEU A 127 0.52 9.98 15.89
N PRO A 128 1.64 10.65 15.58
CA PRO A 128 1.73 12.11 15.68
C PRO A 128 0.61 12.75 14.86
N LEU A 129 -0.14 13.70 15.46
CA LEU A 129 -1.15 14.47 14.72
C LEU A 129 -0.50 15.36 13.64
N GLU A 130 0.72 15.80 13.92
CA GLU A 130 1.53 16.64 13.03
C GLU A 130 2.87 15.96 12.76
N PRO A 131 2.92 15.01 11.81
CA PRO A 131 4.16 14.36 11.43
C PRO A 131 5.16 15.38 10.87
N LYS A 132 6.45 15.18 11.16
CA LYS A 132 7.53 16.07 10.72
C LYS A 132 8.60 15.26 10.00
N LEU A 133 9.09 15.77 8.89
CA LEU A 133 10.27 15.21 8.26
C LEU A 133 11.47 15.27 9.22
N ALA A 134 12.29 14.24 9.19
CA ALA A 134 13.52 14.15 9.96
C ALA A 134 14.71 14.60 9.11
N ASP A 135 15.78 15.08 9.74
CA ASP A 135 17.01 15.46 9.03
C ASP A 135 17.69 14.27 8.34
N LYS A 136 17.40 13.05 8.81
CA LYS A 136 17.96 11.81 8.27
C LYS A 136 16.90 10.70 8.27
N ILE A 137 16.93 9.89 7.22
CA ILE A 137 16.11 8.71 7.13
C ILE A 137 16.47 7.73 8.26
N THR A 138 15.44 7.26 8.96
CA THR A 138 15.58 6.22 9.97
C THR A 138 15.26 4.86 9.34
N ARG A 139 16.10 3.86 9.57
CA ARG A 139 15.85 2.49 9.10
C ARG A 139 14.62 1.90 9.78
N VAL A 140 13.86 1.11 9.03
CA VAL A 140 12.78 0.32 9.60
C VAL A 140 13.34 -0.77 10.52
N PRO A 141 12.74 -0.98 11.70
CA PRO A 141 13.12 -2.07 12.59
C PRO A 141 12.68 -3.43 12.03
N MET A 142 13.20 -4.52 12.57
CA MET A 142 12.59 -5.83 12.36
C MET A 142 11.21 -5.89 13.00
N GLY A 143 10.23 -6.47 12.31
CA GLY A 143 8.84 -6.57 12.75
C GLY A 143 7.99 -5.39 12.27
N ALA A 144 7.12 -4.87 13.14
CA ALA A 144 6.14 -3.87 12.76
C ALA A 144 6.76 -2.51 12.43
N ILE A 145 6.31 -1.93 11.31
CA ILE A 145 6.79 -0.64 10.77
C ILE A 145 5.69 0.40 10.61
N GLY A 146 4.45 -0.01 10.79
CA GLY A 146 3.26 0.82 10.65
C GLY A 146 2.03 -0.02 10.90
N MET A 147 0.87 0.59 10.72
CA MET A 147 -0.41 -0.11 10.84
C MET A 147 -1.34 0.24 9.69
N ALA A 148 -2.09 -0.74 9.23
CA ALA A 148 -3.22 -0.52 8.35
C ALA A 148 -4.40 0.10 9.10
N SER A 149 -5.32 0.74 8.37
CA SER A 149 -6.50 1.38 8.96
C SER A 149 -7.40 0.41 9.75
N ASN A 150 -7.32 -0.89 9.47
CA ASN A 150 -8.01 -1.94 10.24
C ASN A 150 -7.27 -2.38 11.52
N GLY A 151 -6.17 -1.73 11.87
CA GLY A 151 -5.40 -2.02 13.09
C GLY A 151 -4.41 -3.18 12.97
N VAL A 152 -4.35 -3.86 11.83
CA VAL A 152 -3.35 -4.88 11.54
C VAL A 152 -2.01 -4.21 11.19
N VAL A 153 -0.91 -4.76 11.68
CA VAL A 153 0.42 -4.16 11.47
C VAL A 153 0.99 -4.46 10.09
N PHE A 154 1.69 -3.49 9.54
CA PHE A 154 2.64 -3.71 8.45
C PHE A 154 3.97 -4.13 9.03
N PHE A 155 4.58 -5.15 8.46
CA PHE A 155 5.94 -5.58 8.81
C PHE A 155 6.95 -5.09 7.77
N ASN A 156 8.19 -5.03 8.20
CA ASN A 156 9.32 -4.75 7.32
C ASN A 156 9.42 -5.82 6.20
N PRO A 157 10.13 -5.54 5.10
CA PRO A 157 10.18 -6.46 3.96
C PRO A 157 11.10 -7.67 4.17
N PHE A 158 11.61 -7.89 5.40
CA PHE A 158 12.59 -8.94 5.68
C PHE A 158 12.05 -10.01 6.61
N GLU A 159 12.52 -11.23 6.40
CA GLU A 159 12.45 -12.31 7.36
C GLU A 159 13.62 -12.27 8.35
N MET A 160 13.51 -13.07 9.43
CA MET A 160 14.58 -13.26 10.41
C MET A 160 15.85 -13.75 9.71
N GLY A 161 16.91 -12.95 9.74
CA GLY A 161 18.15 -13.20 8.99
C GLY A 161 18.40 -12.20 7.85
N GLY A 162 17.49 -11.22 7.64
CA GLY A 162 17.68 -10.13 6.68
C GLY A 162 17.42 -10.51 5.23
N GLN A 163 16.77 -11.65 4.99
CA GLN A 163 16.37 -12.07 3.65
C GLN A 163 15.04 -11.46 3.28
N ASN A 164 14.80 -11.23 1.97
CA ASN A 164 13.53 -10.71 1.49
C ASN A 164 12.38 -11.69 1.82
N ALA A 165 11.36 -11.21 2.55
CA ALA A 165 10.22 -12.01 2.96
C ALA A 165 9.26 -12.34 1.81
N VAL A 166 9.26 -11.54 0.74
CA VAL A 166 8.21 -11.56 -0.30
C VAL A 166 8.67 -12.26 -1.56
N GLU A 167 9.97 -12.25 -1.84
CA GLU A 167 10.55 -12.81 -3.07
C GLU A 167 11.83 -13.59 -2.78
N GLY A 168 12.06 -14.63 -3.56
CA GLY A 168 13.30 -15.38 -3.52
C GLY A 168 13.25 -16.59 -2.59
N TYR A 169 14.43 -16.98 -2.07
CA TYR A 169 14.60 -18.24 -1.31
C TYR A 169 13.81 -18.28 0.00
N SER A 170 13.61 -17.15 0.64
CA SER A 170 12.92 -17.00 1.93
C SER A 170 11.50 -16.47 1.79
N GLU A 171 10.94 -16.51 0.58
CA GLU A 171 9.55 -16.11 0.36
C GLU A 171 8.62 -16.84 1.32
N VAL A 172 7.88 -16.05 2.11
CA VAL A 172 6.92 -16.58 3.07
C VAL A 172 5.58 -16.84 2.40
N TRP A 173 4.84 -17.79 2.94
CA TRP A 173 3.48 -18.03 2.50
C TRP A 173 2.54 -16.94 3.02
N LEU A 174 1.92 -16.19 2.12
CA LEU A 174 0.95 -15.16 2.39
C LEU A 174 -0.42 -15.59 1.89
N ASP A 175 -1.48 -15.25 2.60
CA ASP A 175 -2.84 -15.45 2.12
C ASP A 175 -3.22 -14.46 1.00
N SER A 176 -4.44 -14.57 0.48
CA SER A 176 -4.95 -13.71 -0.59
C SER A 176 -4.99 -12.22 -0.24
N CYS A 177 -4.99 -11.88 1.03
CA CYS A 177 -4.94 -10.52 1.55
C CYS A 177 -3.52 -10.04 1.84
N CYS A 178 -2.51 -10.79 1.40
CA CYS A 178 -1.09 -10.50 1.57
C CYS A 178 -0.63 -10.48 3.04
N GLY A 179 -1.29 -11.25 3.89
CA GLY A 179 -0.97 -11.39 5.29
C GLY A 179 -0.76 -12.83 5.73
N HIS A 180 -0.13 -12.99 6.88
CA HIS A 180 0.03 -14.26 7.58
C HIS A 180 0.31 -14.05 9.06
N PRO A 181 0.07 -15.07 9.95
CA PRO A 181 0.45 -15.00 11.34
C PRO A 181 1.90 -15.42 11.55
N GLN A 182 2.62 -14.73 12.45
CA GLN A 182 3.89 -15.22 13.01
C GLN A 182 3.66 -16.09 14.25
N GLN A 183 4.74 -16.63 14.81
CA GLN A 183 4.72 -17.58 15.94
C GLN A 183 3.92 -17.08 17.16
N THR A 184 3.91 -15.79 17.44
CA THR A 184 3.14 -15.20 18.56
C THR A 184 1.67 -15.00 18.21
N GLY A 185 1.25 -15.32 16.99
CA GLY A 185 -0.11 -15.14 16.51
C GLY A 185 -0.43 -13.76 15.95
N VAL A 186 0.56 -12.89 15.81
CA VAL A 186 0.40 -11.57 15.17
C VAL A 186 0.19 -11.78 13.68
N TYR A 187 -1.01 -11.50 13.20
CA TYR A 187 -1.28 -11.40 11.77
C TYR A 187 -0.75 -10.06 11.25
N HIS A 188 -0.06 -10.06 10.12
CA HIS A 188 0.60 -8.87 9.59
C HIS A 188 0.74 -8.93 8.06
N TYR A 189 1.02 -7.77 7.45
CA TYR A 189 1.19 -7.64 6.00
C TYR A 189 2.65 -7.33 5.66
N HIS A 190 3.18 -8.01 4.62
CA HIS A 190 4.46 -7.68 4.00
C HIS A 190 4.32 -7.01 2.63
N LYS A 191 3.13 -7.02 2.08
CA LYS A 191 2.78 -6.45 0.76
C LYS A 191 1.52 -5.60 0.86
N TYR A 192 1.10 -5.03 -0.27
CA TYR A 192 -0.15 -4.30 -0.39
C TYR A 192 -1.35 -5.15 0.05
N PRO A 193 -2.00 -4.83 1.17
CA PRO A 193 -3.14 -5.59 1.66
C PRO A 193 -4.42 -5.18 0.93
N SER A 194 -4.68 -5.79 -0.21
CA SER A 194 -5.82 -5.45 -1.08
C SER A 194 -7.20 -5.64 -0.42
N CYS A 195 -7.27 -6.40 0.68
CA CYS A 195 -8.51 -6.64 1.43
C CYS A 195 -8.83 -5.57 2.49
N VAL A 196 -7.92 -4.65 2.76
CA VAL A 196 -8.18 -3.56 3.71
C VAL A 196 -9.21 -2.63 3.08
N LYS A 197 -10.36 -2.53 3.72
CA LYS A 197 -11.46 -1.71 3.23
C LYS A 197 -11.12 -0.23 3.28
N SER A 198 -11.58 0.49 2.27
CA SER A 198 -11.54 1.95 2.20
C SER A 198 -12.92 2.46 1.80
N PRO A 199 -13.31 3.68 2.22
CA PRO A 199 -14.52 4.32 1.69
C PRO A 199 -14.43 4.66 0.21
N PHE A 200 -13.23 4.60 -0.39
CA PHE A 200 -12.99 4.87 -1.80
C PHE A 200 -12.44 3.64 -2.51
N ALA A 201 -12.92 3.43 -3.73
CA ALA A 201 -12.38 2.37 -4.57
C ALA A 201 -10.95 2.71 -5.02
N ASP A 202 -10.06 1.73 -4.97
CA ASP A 202 -8.73 1.80 -5.57
C ASP A 202 -8.79 1.17 -6.97
N ASP A 203 -9.37 1.90 -7.92
CA ASP A 203 -9.67 1.41 -9.27
C ASP A 203 -8.53 1.68 -10.28
N GLY A 204 -7.45 2.27 -9.83
CA GLY A 204 -6.29 2.60 -10.66
C GLY A 204 -6.52 3.74 -11.65
N LYS A 205 -7.55 4.57 -11.47
CA LYS A 205 -7.82 5.74 -12.33
C LYS A 205 -7.45 7.07 -11.69
N GLN A 206 -7.26 7.07 -10.39
CA GLN A 206 -6.93 8.23 -9.57
C GLN A 206 -5.93 7.84 -8.49
N HIS A 207 -5.50 8.80 -7.71
CA HIS A 207 -4.67 8.54 -6.55
C HIS A 207 -5.34 7.54 -5.60
N SER A 208 -4.60 6.51 -5.22
CA SER A 208 -5.07 5.47 -4.30
C SER A 208 -5.53 6.05 -2.96
N PRO A 209 -6.46 5.40 -2.26
CA PRO A 209 -6.84 5.79 -0.91
C PRO A 209 -5.73 5.47 0.12
N ILE A 210 -5.83 6.12 1.28
CA ILE A 210 -5.02 5.79 2.46
C ILE A 210 -5.38 4.37 2.93
N ILE A 211 -4.35 3.53 3.12
CA ILE A 211 -4.48 2.17 3.65
C ILE A 211 -3.96 2.05 5.08
N GLY A 212 -3.24 3.05 5.58
CA GLY A 212 -2.69 3.06 6.93
C GLY A 212 -1.70 4.17 7.17
N PHE A 213 -0.87 3.99 8.20
CA PHE A 213 0.14 4.96 8.63
C PHE A 213 1.44 4.27 9.03
N ALA A 214 2.55 4.91 8.73
CA ALA A 214 3.87 4.55 9.24
C ALA A 214 4.06 5.09 10.68
N TRP A 215 5.07 4.57 11.39
CA TRP A 215 5.30 4.98 12.80
C TRP A 215 5.82 6.41 12.98
N ASP A 216 6.16 7.10 11.92
CA ASP A 216 6.45 8.54 11.91
C ASP A 216 5.20 9.41 11.70
N GLY A 217 4.03 8.78 11.54
CA GLY A 217 2.74 9.44 11.41
C GLY A 217 2.36 9.84 9.99
N PHE A 218 3.24 9.67 9.00
CA PHE A 218 2.89 9.92 7.62
C PHE A 218 1.96 8.84 7.07
N PRO A 219 0.97 9.23 6.24
CA PRO A 219 0.03 8.29 5.66
C PRO A 219 0.70 7.40 4.61
N LEU A 220 0.23 6.17 4.54
CA LEU A 220 0.59 5.18 3.53
C LEU A 220 -0.62 4.96 2.61
N TYR A 221 -0.40 5.15 1.33
CA TYR A 221 -1.40 5.00 0.28
C TYR A 221 -1.22 3.70 -0.50
N GLY A 222 -2.25 3.31 -1.23
CA GLY A 222 -2.17 2.26 -2.22
C GLY A 222 -1.21 2.60 -3.37
N PRO A 223 -1.17 1.78 -4.43
CA PRO A 223 -0.08 1.80 -5.42
C PRO A 223 -0.14 2.92 -6.46
N TYR A 224 -1.25 3.64 -6.60
CA TYR A 224 -1.42 4.62 -7.65
C TYR A 224 -1.31 6.05 -7.12
N ASP A 225 -0.60 6.87 -7.88
CA ASP A 225 -0.54 8.33 -7.75
C ASP A 225 -1.58 8.98 -8.71
N GLU A 226 -1.55 10.29 -8.86
CA GLU A 226 -2.46 11.05 -9.71
C GLU A 226 -2.61 10.44 -11.12
N ALA A 227 -3.81 10.57 -11.66
CA ALA A 227 -4.19 10.02 -12.96
C ALA A 227 -3.98 8.49 -13.10
N GLY A 228 -3.94 7.74 -12.00
CA GLY A 228 -3.80 6.29 -12.00
C GLY A 228 -2.42 5.79 -12.43
N VAL A 229 -1.40 6.63 -12.34
CA VAL A 229 -0.01 6.20 -12.58
C VAL A 229 0.49 5.42 -11.37
N MET A 230 1.02 4.21 -11.58
CA MET A 230 1.65 3.50 -10.46
C MET A 230 2.81 4.31 -9.90
N ALA A 231 2.77 4.62 -8.61
CA ALA A 231 3.75 5.49 -7.94
C ALA A 231 5.19 4.99 -8.11
N LYS A 232 5.41 3.67 -8.14
CA LYS A 232 6.72 3.08 -8.43
C LYS A 232 7.31 3.43 -9.81
N ASN A 233 6.48 3.92 -10.74
CA ASN A 233 6.89 4.27 -12.11
C ASN A 233 7.08 5.77 -12.30
N LEU A 234 6.81 6.59 -11.29
CA LEU A 234 7.03 8.03 -11.33
C LEU A 234 8.50 8.37 -11.59
N LYS A 235 8.75 9.51 -12.22
CA LYS A 235 10.08 9.97 -12.62
C LYS A 235 10.30 11.43 -12.22
N GLY A 236 11.58 11.84 -12.22
CA GLY A 236 11.97 13.22 -11.89
C GLY A 236 11.59 13.58 -10.44
N ASP A 237 11.13 14.80 -10.24
CA ASP A 237 10.80 15.34 -8.91
C ASP A 237 9.62 14.65 -8.22
N ARG A 238 8.83 13.90 -8.98
CA ARG A 238 7.73 13.08 -8.44
C ARG A 238 8.14 11.65 -8.09
N ALA A 239 9.35 11.21 -8.45
CA ALA A 239 9.81 9.85 -8.16
C ALA A 239 9.75 9.57 -6.66
N LEU A 240 9.38 8.34 -6.31
CA LEU A 240 9.48 7.89 -4.92
C LEU A 240 10.94 7.85 -4.48
N ASP A 241 11.19 8.29 -3.28
CA ASP A 241 12.48 8.17 -2.60
C ASP A 241 12.76 6.73 -2.14
N VAL A 242 13.87 6.52 -1.45
CA VAL A 242 14.27 5.19 -0.95
C VAL A 242 13.34 4.63 0.14
N CYS A 243 12.49 5.49 0.73
CA CYS A 243 11.50 5.09 1.71
C CYS A 243 10.17 4.67 1.06
N ASN A 244 10.02 4.75 -0.26
CA ASN A 244 8.78 4.66 -1.01
C ASN A 244 7.84 5.86 -0.77
N GLY A 245 8.40 7.03 -0.45
CA GLY A 245 7.66 8.27 -0.23
C GLY A 245 7.98 9.33 -1.25
N HIS A 246 7.11 10.32 -1.34
CA HIS A 246 7.34 11.58 -2.02
C HIS A 246 6.43 12.68 -1.45
N GLN A 247 6.55 13.88 -1.99
CA GLN A 247 5.72 15.01 -1.57
C GLN A 247 4.92 15.55 -2.74
N ASP A 248 3.65 15.85 -2.51
CA ASP A 248 2.80 16.63 -3.41
C ASP A 248 2.20 17.87 -2.70
N GLU A 249 1.58 18.77 -3.49
CA GLU A 249 0.99 20.00 -2.95
C GLU A 249 -0.28 19.76 -2.13
N GLN A 250 -1.03 18.71 -2.42
CA GLN A 250 -2.32 18.43 -1.78
C GLN A 250 -2.15 17.65 -0.48
N ARG A 251 -1.29 16.61 -0.51
CA ARG A 251 -1.15 15.64 0.57
C ARG A 251 0.07 15.90 1.44
N GLY A 252 1.05 16.68 0.93
CA GLY A 252 2.35 16.80 1.57
C GLY A 252 3.14 15.51 1.41
N TYR A 253 4.08 15.25 2.31
CA TYR A 253 4.85 14.01 2.27
C TYR A 253 3.98 12.81 2.64
N HIS A 254 4.08 11.74 1.86
CA HIS A 254 3.35 10.50 2.06
C HIS A 254 4.07 9.31 1.40
N TYR A 255 3.68 8.10 1.77
CA TYR A 255 4.23 6.86 1.25
C TYR A 255 3.26 6.16 0.31
N HIS A 256 3.79 5.36 -0.60
CA HIS A 256 3.03 4.44 -1.44
C HIS A 256 3.54 3.02 -1.31
N VAL A 257 2.63 2.05 -1.29
CA VAL A 257 3.02 0.67 -1.51
C VAL A 257 3.49 0.48 -2.96
N THR A 258 4.45 -0.41 -3.15
CA THR A 258 5.08 -0.65 -4.46
C THR A 258 5.00 -2.12 -4.86
N PRO A 259 3.81 -2.62 -5.28
CA PRO A 259 3.63 -4.00 -5.70
C PRO A 259 4.66 -4.41 -6.74
N GLY A 260 5.30 -5.58 -6.55
CA GLY A 260 6.33 -6.11 -7.45
C GLY A 260 7.65 -5.33 -7.46
N ARG A 261 7.86 -4.39 -6.52
CA ARG A 261 9.13 -3.70 -6.32
C ARG A 261 9.46 -3.60 -4.84
N PHE A 262 10.62 -4.15 -4.44
CA PHE A 262 11.18 -3.97 -3.10
C PHE A 262 11.30 -2.46 -2.76
N PRO A 263 11.00 -2.01 -1.54
CA PRO A 263 10.66 -2.77 -0.31
C PRO A 263 9.15 -3.05 -0.12
N TYR A 264 8.32 -2.99 -1.11
CA TYR A 264 6.89 -3.29 -1.21
C TYR A 264 5.99 -2.35 -0.39
N ILE A 265 6.33 -2.04 0.85
CA ILE A 265 5.61 -1.11 1.72
C ILE A 265 6.52 0.06 2.07
N LEU A 266 7.49 -0.12 2.94
CA LEU A 266 8.32 0.97 3.49
C LEU A 266 9.79 0.59 3.52
N GLY A 267 10.65 1.42 2.92
CA GLY A 267 12.11 1.22 2.93
C GLY A 267 12.82 1.88 4.11
N GLY A 268 12.17 2.85 4.72
CA GLY A 268 12.67 3.64 5.83
C GLY A 268 11.63 4.64 6.28
N TYR A 269 11.90 5.39 7.33
CA TYR A 269 11.09 6.51 7.74
C TYR A 269 11.76 7.82 7.34
N ALA A 270 11.05 8.63 6.59
CA ALA A 270 11.48 9.98 6.26
C ALA A 270 11.16 10.97 7.38
N GLY A 271 10.23 10.61 8.26
CA GLY A 271 9.81 11.41 9.38
C GLY A 271 10.40 11.01 10.73
N VAL A 272 10.09 11.82 11.74
CA VAL A 272 10.45 11.56 13.13
C VAL A 272 9.58 10.45 13.70
N VAL A 273 10.19 9.31 13.98
CA VAL A 273 9.49 8.10 14.45
C VAL A 273 9.00 8.26 15.89
N GLU A 274 7.76 7.87 16.17
CA GLU A 274 7.24 7.75 17.53
C GLU A 274 7.78 6.46 18.18
N ALA A 275 8.80 6.61 19.00
CA ALA A 275 9.57 5.52 19.57
C ALA A 275 8.77 4.54 20.45
N SER A 276 7.61 4.97 20.99
CA SER A 276 6.78 4.11 21.83
C SER A 276 6.13 2.96 21.05
N ASN A 277 5.93 3.13 19.75
CA ASN A 277 5.34 2.10 18.90
C ASN A 277 6.25 0.86 18.73
N ASN A 278 7.55 1.01 18.96
CA ASN A 278 8.53 -0.08 18.84
C ASN A 278 8.74 -0.86 20.14
N ARG A 279 8.13 -0.43 21.25
CA ARG A 279 8.30 -1.09 22.54
C ARG A 279 7.47 -2.36 22.60
N GLY A 280 8.13 -3.49 22.53
CA GLY A 280 7.52 -4.82 22.67
C GLY A 280 7.30 -5.61 21.39
N LEU A 281 7.33 -4.97 20.23
CA LEU A 281 7.19 -5.64 18.93
C LEU A 281 8.56 -6.05 18.33
N ASN A 282 9.64 -5.45 18.78
CA ASN A 282 10.99 -5.62 18.23
C ASN A 282 12.00 -5.99 19.33
N ARG A 283 12.16 -7.27 19.57
CA ARG A 283 13.33 -7.82 20.21
C ARG A 283 14.12 -8.64 19.20
N ALA A 284 14.79 -7.99 18.29
CA ALA A 284 15.95 -8.58 17.61
C ALA A 284 16.58 -7.56 16.65
N GLY A 285 17.83 -7.29 16.87
CA GLY A 285 18.89 -6.89 15.94
C GLY A 285 18.57 -5.86 14.86
N GLU A 286 19.27 -4.75 14.92
CA GLU A 286 19.39 -3.77 13.83
C GLU A 286 19.88 -4.47 12.55
N GLY A 287 18.96 -4.96 11.73
CA GLY A 287 19.26 -5.46 10.40
C GLY A 287 19.67 -4.31 9.52
N ALA A 288 20.90 -4.28 9.05
CA ALA A 288 21.32 -3.39 7.98
C ALA A 288 20.43 -3.66 6.75
N ILE A 289 19.91 -2.59 6.13
CA ILE A 289 19.40 -2.68 4.76
C ILE A 289 20.63 -3.08 3.93
N GLN A 290 20.80 -4.36 3.67
CA GLN A 290 21.67 -4.80 2.61
C GLN A 290 20.86 -4.53 1.33
N ASP A 291 21.42 -3.71 0.46
CA ASP A 291 20.97 -3.59 -0.90
C ASP A 291 21.10 -4.95 -1.58
N ASN A 292 20.08 -5.77 -1.42
CA ASN A 292 19.97 -7.07 -2.09
C ASN A 292 19.54 -6.89 -3.56
N THR A 293 20.02 -5.83 -4.21
CA THR A 293 20.02 -5.76 -5.68
C THR A 293 21.03 -6.72 -6.31
N GLN A 294 21.84 -7.43 -5.48
CA GLN A 294 22.56 -8.60 -5.97
C GLN A 294 21.52 -9.65 -6.35
N PRO A 295 21.55 -10.18 -7.56
CA PRO A 295 20.70 -11.29 -7.95
C PRO A 295 21.17 -12.51 -7.13
N GLY A 296 20.64 -12.64 -5.92
CA GLY A 296 20.54 -13.94 -5.29
C GLY A 296 19.85 -14.81 -6.32
N THR A 297 20.37 -15.99 -6.60
CA THR A 297 19.91 -16.91 -7.62
C THR A 297 18.37 -16.88 -7.61
N ARG A 298 17.82 -16.09 -8.51
CA ARG A 298 16.38 -15.92 -8.69
C ARG A 298 15.83 -17.31 -8.86
N MET A 299 15.00 -17.78 -7.92
CA MET A 299 14.23 -18.98 -8.20
C MET A 299 13.46 -18.64 -9.47
N GLU A 300 13.82 -19.26 -10.57
CA GLU A 300 13.18 -19.02 -11.85
C GLU A 300 11.68 -19.19 -11.63
N GLN A 301 10.90 -18.19 -12.06
CA GLN A 301 9.48 -18.20 -11.89
C GLN A 301 8.91 -19.42 -12.61
N VAL A 302 8.43 -20.38 -11.86
CA VAL A 302 7.86 -21.60 -12.40
C VAL A 302 6.61 -21.31 -13.23
N ILE A 303 5.83 -20.28 -12.83
CA ILE A 303 4.70 -19.75 -13.60
C ILE A 303 5.23 -18.64 -14.51
N THR A 304 5.36 -18.92 -15.80
CA THR A 304 5.88 -17.96 -16.78
C THR A 304 4.85 -16.99 -17.29
N ALA A 305 3.62 -17.45 -17.47
CA ALA A 305 2.53 -16.60 -17.93
C ALA A 305 1.20 -16.98 -17.27
N VAL A 306 0.32 -15.96 -17.12
CA VAL A 306 -1.08 -16.09 -16.74
C VAL A 306 -1.92 -15.46 -17.83
N ARG A 307 -2.89 -16.20 -18.41
CA ARG A 307 -3.70 -15.74 -19.56
C ARG A 307 -5.18 -16.12 -19.42
N PRO A 308 -6.09 -15.17 -19.58
CA PRO A 308 -5.83 -13.74 -19.64
C PRO A 308 -5.24 -13.23 -18.32
N GLY A 309 -4.44 -12.16 -18.37
CA GLY A 309 -3.93 -11.46 -17.17
C GLY A 309 -4.97 -10.52 -16.56
N THR A 310 -6.17 -10.48 -17.11
CA THR A 310 -7.31 -9.67 -16.60
C THR A 310 -8.61 -10.45 -16.75
N ALA A 311 -9.58 -10.19 -15.86
CA ALA A 311 -10.93 -10.71 -15.96
C ALA A 311 -11.96 -9.70 -15.44
N SER A 312 -13.15 -9.71 -16.05
CA SER A 312 -14.26 -8.88 -15.58
C SER A 312 -14.95 -9.50 -14.38
N ARG A 313 -15.44 -8.66 -13.47
CA ARG A 313 -16.23 -9.10 -12.32
C ARG A 313 -17.61 -9.63 -12.72
N GLY A 314 -18.23 -10.39 -11.85
CA GLY A 314 -19.58 -10.96 -12.05
C GLY A 314 -19.62 -12.16 -12.98
N LYS A 315 -18.49 -12.75 -13.36
CA LYS A 315 -18.41 -13.86 -14.31
C LYS A 315 -17.41 -14.92 -13.87
N THR A 316 -17.56 -16.11 -14.45
CA THR A 316 -16.56 -17.19 -14.40
C THR A 316 -15.65 -17.11 -15.59
N HIS A 317 -14.34 -17.18 -15.35
CA HIS A 317 -13.30 -17.09 -16.37
C HIS A 317 -12.46 -18.35 -16.39
N SER A 318 -12.07 -18.77 -17.60
CA SER A 318 -11.07 -19.82 -17.79
C SER A 318 -9.69 -19.17 -17.90
N ILE A 319 -8.83 -19.44 -16.93
CA ILE A 319 -7.50 -18.82 -16.82
C ILE A 319 -6.44 -19.89 -16.98
N GLN A 320 -5.44 -19.61 -17.82
CA GLN A 320 -4.33 -20.50 -18.11
C GLN A 320 -3.06 -20.01 -17.43
N PHE A 321 -2.35 -20.95 -16.83
CA PHE A 321 -1.04 -20.75 -16.20
C PHE A 321 -0.02 -21.58 -16.97
N GLU A 322 0.92 -20.91 -17.61
CA GLU A 322 2.05 -21.57 -18.30
C GLU A 322 3.18 -21.81 -17.29
N LEU A 323 3.64 -23.06 -17.21
CA LEU A 323 4.73 -23.45 -16.34
C LEU A 323 6.01 -23.69 -17.16
N THR A 324 7.17 -23.32 -16.63
CA THR A 324 8.43 -23.83 -17.14
C THR A 324 8.85 -25.05 -16.34
N PRO A 325 9.55 -26.00 -16.98
CA PRO A 325 10.26 -27.07 -16.29
C PRO A 325 11.56 -26.54 -15.67
N ALA A 326 11.49 -25.44 -14.91
CA ALA A 326 12.66 -24.78 -14.34
C ALA A 326 13.28 -25.61 -13.20
N ASN A 327 14.51 -25.32 -12.88
CA ASN A 327 15.36 -25.92 -11.84
C ASN A 327 14.81 -25.76 -10.41
N VAL A 328 13.62 -26.27 -10.17
CA VAL A 328 13.07 -26.38 -8.83
C VAL A 328 13.80 -27.49 -8.07
N ARG A 329 14.11 -27.28 -6.82
CA ARG A 329 14.71 -28.31 -5.94
C ARG A 329 13.89 -29.61 -5.90
N ARG A 330 12.60 -29.52 -6.20
CA ARG A 330 11.70 -30.65 -6.43
C ARG A 330 11.03 -30.48 -7.78
N PRO A 331 11.09 -31.46 -8.68
CA PRO A 331 10.33 -31.43 -9.92
C PRO A 331 8.83 -31.35 -9.57
N LEU A 332 8.09 -30.53 -10.33
CA LEU A 332 6.64 -30.46 -10.17
C LEU A 332 6.02 -31.81 -10.50
N PRO A 333 5.04 -32.29 -9.72
CA PRO A 333 4.29 -33.48 -10.06
C PRO A 333 3.68 -33.34 -11.46
N ASN A 334 3.55 -34.46 -12.18
CA ASN A 334 2.90 -34.48 -13.49
C ASN A 334 1.36 -34.41 -13.41
N ASP A 335 0.81 -34.61 -12.23
CA ASP A 335 -0.61 -34.56 -11.98
C ASP A 335 -1.16 -33.14 -12.06
N LYS A 336 -2.47 -33.02 -12.13
CA LYS A 336 -3.11 -31.71 -12.01
C LYS A 336 -2.90 -31.16 -10.58
N PRO A 337 -2.86 -29.82 -10.40
CA PRO A 337 -2.83 -29.23 -9.07
C PRO A 337 -4.01 -29.66 -8.22
N SER A 338 -3.79 -29.78 -6.92
CA SER A 338 -4.82 -29.94 -5.91
C SER A 338 -5.60 -28.65 -5.67
N TRP A 339 -4.95 -27.52 -5.85
CA TRP A 339 -5.53 -26.21 -5.62
C TRP A 339 -4.92 -25.13 -6.51
N VAL A 340 -5.75 -24.17 -6.95
CA VAL A 340 -5.34 -22.98 -7.69
C VAL A 340 -6.17 -21.81 -7.20
N GLN A 341 -5.51 -20.69 -6.93
CA GLN A 341 -6.13 -19.46 -6.44
C GLN A 341 -5.55 -18.23 -7.15
N ILE A 342 -6.39 -17.22 -7.40
CA ILE A 342 -5.99 -15.87 -7.79
C ILE A 342 -6.56 -14.87 -6.78
N GLY A 343 -5.69 -14.17 -6.06
CA GLY A 343 -6.15 -13.31 -4.98
C GLY A 343 -7.05 -14.08 -4.00
N PRO A 344 -8.29 -13.64 -3.73
CA PRO A 344 -9.22 -14.33 -2.85
C PRO A 344 -10.10 -15.39 -3.56
N PHE A 345 -9.84 -15.70 -4.82
CA PHE A 345 -10.75 -16.50 -5.67
C PHE A 345 -10.18 -17.87 -5.94
N ASP A 346 -10.80 -18.89 -5.39
CA ASP A 346 -10.45 -20.29 -5.62
C ASP A 346 -10.97 -20.78 -6.96
N ALA A 347 -10.20 -21.66 -7.61
CA ALA A 347 -10.65 -22.35 -8.80
C ALA A 347 -11.71 -23.39 -8.47
N THR A 348 -12.81 -23.38 -9.24
CA THR A 348 -13.89 -24.36 -9.13
C THR A 348 -13.61 -25.62 -9.95
N LYS A 349 -12.75 -25.51 -10.95
CA LYS A 349 -12.33 -26.63 -11.80
C LYS A 349 -10.90 -26.41 -12.27
N ILE A 350 -10.10 -27.46 -12.17
CA ILE A 350 -8.68 -27.43 -12.55
C ILE A 350 -8.40 -28.59 -13.52
N THR A 351 -7.75 -28.26 -14.63
CA THR A 351 -7.25 -29.24 -15.60
C THR A 351 -5.79 -28.94 -15.92
N ARG A 352 -5.06 -29.94 -16.40
CA ARG A 352 -3.68 -29.80 -16.85
C ARG A 352 -3.43 -30.52 -18.15
N SER A 353 -2.69 -29.86 -19.05
CA SER A 353 -2.19 -30.44 -20.27
C SER A 353 -0.72 -30.05 -20.44
N GLY A 354 0.19 -30.99 -20.21
CA GLY A 354 1.63 -30.72 -20.21
C GLY A 354 2.02 -29.65 -19.21
N ASN A 355 2.58 -28.56 -19.71
CA ASN A 355 3.03 -27.42 -18.89
C ASN A 355 1.95 -26.32 -18.73
N VAL A 356 0.73 -26.56 -19.17
CA VAL A 356 -0.37 -25.61 -19.05
C VAL A 356 -1.42 -26.13 -18.07
N ILE A 357 -1.69 -25.33 -17.05
CA ILE A 357 -2.81 -25.51 -16.12
C ILE A 357 -3.93 -24.59 -16.55
N THR A 358 -5.15 -25.09 -16.62
CA THR A 358 -6.34 -24.29 -16.87
C THR A 358 -7.26 -24.39 -15.65
N ALA A 359 -7.64 -23.23 -15.12
CA ALA A 359 -8.51 -23.11 -13.94
C ALA A 359 -9.76 -22.27 -14.28
N GLU A 360 -10.92 -22.72 -13.85
CA GLU A 360 -12.15 -21.92 -13.88
C GLU A 360 -12.29 -21.18 -12.56
N ILE A 361 -12.29 -19.83 -12.62
CA ILE A 361 -12.34 -18.95 -11.45
C ILE A 361 -13.52 -18.00 -11.58
N SER A 362 -14.39 -17.99 -10.57
CA SER A 362 -15.55 -17.11 -10.50
C SER A 362 -15.17 -15.83 -9.78
N ILE A 363 -15.32 -14.70 -10.45
CA ILE A 363 -15.07 -13.38 -9.90
C ILE A 363 -16.41 -12.76 -9.46
N PRO A 364 -16.64 -12.48 -8.17
CA PRO A 364 -17.86 -11.85 -7.69
C PRO A 364 -18.11 -10.48 -8.33
N ALA A 365 -19.39 -10.06 -8.36
CA ALA A 365 -19.76 -8.77 -8.94
C ALA A 365 -19.26 -7.57 -8.12
N ASP A 366 -18.99 -7.77 -6.84
CA ASP A 366 -18.47 -6.80 -5.88
C ASP A 366 -16.96 -6.86 -5.71
N ALA A 367 -16.26 -7.66 -6.51
CA ALA A 367 -14.81 -7.79 -6.45
C ALA A 367 -14.12 -6.44 -6.74
N ALA A 368 -13.05 -6.14 -6.02
CA ALA A 368 -12.27 -4.93 -6.19
C ALA A 368 -11.64 -4.88 -7.60
N VAL A 369 -11.82 -3.74 -8.27
CA VAL A 369 -11.32 -3.50 -9.64
C VAL A 369 -9.98 -2.77 -9.58
N GLY A 370 -9.09 -3.06 -10.53
CA GLY A 370 -7.81 -2.36 -10.68
C GLY A 370 -6.66 -2.91 -9.84
N VAL A 371 -6.95 -3.69 -8.82
CA VAL A 371 -5.93 -4.31 -7.94
C VAL A 371 -5.20 -5.42 -8.68
N LEU A 372 -3.89 -5.52 -8.43
CA LEU A 372 -3.08 -6.65 -8.90
C LEU A 372 -3.13 -7.77 -7.88
N PHE A 373 -3.43 -8.97 -8.33
CA PHE A 373 -3.50 -10.16 -7.52
C PHE A 373 -2.37 -11.12 -7.82
N ASP A 374 -1.94 -11.84 -6.80
CA ASP A 374 -1.04 -12.98 -6.91
C ASP A 374 -1.81 -14.21 -7.39
N CYS A 375 -1.12 -15.14 -8.00
CA CYS A 375 -1.65 -16.48 -8.22
C CYS A 375 -0.84 -17.51 -7.43
N HIS A 376 -1.55 -18.50 -6.89
CA HIS A 376 -1.02 -19.62 -6.12
C HIS A 376 -1.49 -20.91 -6.77
N ILE A 377 -0.60 -21.88 -6.83
CA ILE A 377 -0.89 -23.23 -7.34
C ILE A 377 -0.25 -24.24 -6.43
N GLU A 378 -1.00 -25.20 -5.93
CA GLU A 378 -0.50 -26.29 -5.10
C GLU A 378 -0.67 -27.65 -5.78
N PHE A 379 0.31 -28.51 -5.57
CA PHE A 379 0.32 -29.91 -6.01
C PHE A 379 0.50 -30.83 -4.83
N GLY A 380 -0.12 -31.99 -4.88
CA GLY A 380 0.03 -33.01 -3.84
C GLY A 380 -1.07 -32.95 -2.79
N SER A 381 -0.84 -33.62 -1.65
CA SER A 381 -1.78 -33.66 -0.51
C SER A 381 -1.42 -32.62 0.54
N ASP A 382 -2.38 -32.29 1.40
CA ASP A 382 -2.24 -31.34 2.52
C ASP A 382 -1.07 -31.66 3.46
N ALA A 383 -0.57 -32.89 3.45
CA ALA A 383 0.54 -33.30 4.31
C ALA A 383 1.94 -32.87 3.76
N ASN A 384 2.09 -32.64 2.47
CA ASN A 384 3.37 -32.24 1.88
C ASN A 384 3.18 -31.57 0.50
N PRO A 385 2.51 -30.43 0.41
CA PRO A 385 2.24 -29.76 -0.84
C PRO A 385 3.52 -29.20 -1.46
N ILE A 386 3.53 -29.11 -2.78
CA ILE A 386 4.48 -28.30 -3.54
C ILE A 386 3.71 -27.07 -4.00
N ALA A 387 3.97 -25.94 -3.39
CA ALA A 387 3.34 -24.67 -3.73
C ALA A 387 4.24 -23.86 -4.70
N ILE A 388 3.62 -23.29 -5.71
CA ILE A 388 4.25 -22.32 -6.60
C ILE A 388 3.40 -21.06 -6.64
N LYS A 389 4.05 -19.91 -6.78
CA LYS A 389 3.42 -18.61 -6.70
C LYS A 389 3.97 -17.68 -7.77
N LYS A 390 3.12 -16.77 -8.24
CA LYS A 390 3.54 -15.63 -9.04
C LYS A 390 2.83 -14.38 -8.56
N ASN A 391 3.62 -13.37 -8.25
CA ASN A 391 3.12 -12.14 -7.65
C ASN A 391 2.63 -11.13 -8.69
N ASP A 392 1.59 -10.36 -8.35
CA ASP A 392 1.13 -9.16 -9.06
C ASP A 392 0.87 -9.39 -10.57
N VAL A 393 0.23 -10.49 -10.93
CA VAL A 393 0.10 -10.93 -12.34
C VAL A 393 -1.30 -10.89 -12.89
N PHE A 394 -2.30 -10.64 -12.06
CA PHE A 394 -3.69 -10.69 -12.48
C PHE A 394 -4.47 -9.48 -11.99
N ARG A 395 -5.33 -8.92 -12.84
CA ARG A 395 -6.15 -7.75 -12.52
C ARG A 395 -7.61 -7.98 -12.83
N ILE A 396 -8.49 -7.58 -11.91
CA ILE A 396 -9.92 -7.50 -12.17
C ILE A 396 -10.24 -6.16 -12.85
N VAL A 397 -11.06 -6.23 -13.89
CA VAL A 397 -11.57 -5.08 -14.63
C VAL A 397 -13.10 -5.04 -14.55
N GLU A 398 -13.71 -3.90 -14.98
CA GLU A 398 -15.17 -3.75 -15.01
C GLU A 398 -15.85 -4.83 -15.86
#